data_13bd96efc417e5c90b40a76dfbf442e6
#
_entry.id   13bd96efc417e5c90b40a76dfbf442e6
#
_cell.length_a   1.000
_cell.length_b   1.000
_cell.length_c   1.000
_cell.angle_alpha   90.00
_cell.angle_beta   90.00
_cell.angle_gamma   90.00
#
_symmetry.space_group_name_H-M   'P 1'
#
loop_
_entity.id
_entity.type
_entity.pdbx_description
1 polymer ?
#
loop_
_entity_poly.entity_id
_entity_poly.type
_entity_poly.pdbx_seq_one_letter_code
_entity_poly.pdbx_strand_id
1 'polypeptide(L)' 'MANKTMKKFMIKRREDRVYDLYVDDQWVLSRGSHENILEELKKIMDAEL' A
#
# COMPACT_ATOMS: atom_id res chain seq x y z
N MET A 1 23.66 2.23 10.13
CA MET A 1 23.23 2.23 9.79
C MET A 1 22.45 2.47 9.44
N ALA A 2 22.13 2.57 9.19
CA ALA A 2 21.36 2.97 8.67
C ALA A 2 20.40 2.69 8.42
N ASN A 3 19.91 2.63 8.54
CA ASN A 3 19.08 2.20 8.32
C ASN A 3 17.99 2.68 7.90
N LYS A 4 17.92 2.74 7.13
CA LYS A 4 16.86 3.06 6.53
C LYS A 4 15.88 2.16 6.92
N THR A 5 14.91 2.54 7.44
CA THR A 5 13.84 1.72 7.83
C THR A 5 13.03 1.34 6.63
N MET A 6 12.84 0.07 6.44
CA MET A 6 12.02 -0.38 5.35
C MET A 6 10.59 -0.38 5.79
N LYS A 7 9.73 0.23 5.00
CA LYS A 7 8.33 0.24 5.31
C LYS A 7 7.69 -1.05 4.88
N LYS A 8 6.70 -1.46 5.63
CA LYS A 8 5.99 -2.68 5.34
C LYS A 8 4.70 -2.33 4.64
N PHE A 9 4.52 -2.83 3.43
CA PHE A 9 3.32 -2.57 2.66
C PHE A 9 2.47 -3.82 2.62
N MET A 10 1.17 -3.65 2.79
CA MET A 10 0.28 -4.79 2.80
C MET A 10 -1.01 -4.42 2.11
N ILE A 11 -1.50 -5.31 1.28
CA ILE A 11 -2.77 -5.12 0.61
C ILE A 11 -3.71 -6.20 1.11
N LYS A 12 -4.87 -5.79 1.61
CA LYS A 12 -5.88 -6.72 2.07
C LYS A 12 -7.11 -6.58 1.22
N ARG A 13 -7.74 -7.69 0.92
CA ARG A 13 -8.97 -7.66 0.17
C ARG A 13 -10.11 -7.51 1.14
N ARG A 14 -10.86 -6.43 1.00
CA ARG A 14 -11.99 -6.18 1.88
C ARG A 14 -13.25 -6.85 1.36
N GLU A 15 -13.50 -6.67 0.08
CA GLU A 15 -14.67 -7.25 -0.56
C GLU A 15 -14.28 -7.66 -1.95
N ASP A 16 -15.26 -8.07 -2.72
CA ASP A 16 -15.00 -8.66 -4.00
C ASP A 16 -14.16 -7.78 -4.90
N ARG A 17 -14.26 -6.51 -4.85
CA ARG A 17 -13.47 -5.65 -5.70
C ARG A 17 -12.94 -4.45 -4.94
N VAL A 18 -12.81 -4.60 -3.65
CA VAL A 18 -12.34 -3.51 -2.83
C VAL A 18 -11.13 -3.98 -2.05
N TYR A 19 -10.04 -3.24 -2.18
CA TYR A 19 -8.79 -3.58 -1.53
C TYR A 19 -8.37 -2.43 -0.64
N ASP A 20 -7.77 -2.75 0.48
CA ASP A 20 -7.24 -1.77 1.41
C ASP A 20 -5.72 -1.83 1.38
N LEU A 21 -5.10 -0.67 1.40
CA LEU A 21 -3.65 -0.59 1.45
C LEU A 21 -3.22 -0.14 2.84
N TYR A 22 -2.30 -0.88 3.42
CA TYR A 22 -1.74 -0.56 4.72
C TYR A 22 -0.25 -0.32 4.59
N VAL A 23 0.24 0.65 5.32
CA VAL A 23 1.67 0.91 5.40
C VAL A 23 2.03 0.91 6.88
N ASP A 24 2.91 -0.01 7.26
CA ASP A 24 3.34 -0.16 8.65
C ASP A 24 2.14 -0.37 9.56
N ASP A 25 1.22 -1.22 9.11
CA ASP A 25 0.04 -1.59 9.89
C ASP A 25 -0.98 -0.47 10.04
N GLN A 26 -0.84 0.57 9.27
CA GLN A 26 -1.80 1.67 9.30
C GLN A 26 -2.51 1.74 7.96
N TRP A 27 -3.82 1.85 8.02
CA TRP A 27 -4.62 1.97 6.81
C TRP A 27 -4.29 3.27 6.10
N VAL A 28 -4.13 3.21 4.80
CA VAL A 28 -3.81 4.38 4.01
C VAL A 28 -4.96 4.76 3.09
N LEU A 29 -5.42 3.81 2.32
CA LEU A 29 -6.49 4.08 1.37
C LEU A 29 -7.13 2.79 0.91
N SER A 30 -8.25 2.94 0.22
CA SER A 30 -8.93 1.81 -0.41
C SER A 30 -9.15 2.13 -1.87
N ARG A 31 -9.14 1.11 -2.69
CA ARG A 31 -9.40 1.27 -4.11
C ARG A 31 -10.27 0.14 -4.61
N GLY A 32 -10.99 0.42 -5.68
CA GLY A 32 -11.99 -0.50 -6.16
C GLY A 32 -11.49 -1.61 -7.04
N SER A 33 -10.25 -1.56 -7.48
CA SER A 33 -9.70 -2.66 -8.25
C SER A 33 -8.27 -2.85 -7.86
N HIS A 34 -7.78 -4.05 -8.13
CA HIS A 34 -6.46 -4.33 -7.68
C HIS A 34 -5.41 -3.60 -8.53
N GLU A 35 -5.74 -3.26 -9.75
CA GLU A 35 -4.82 -2.44 -10.54
C GLU A 35 -4.66 -1.07 -9.93
N ASN A 36 -5.78 -0.50 -9.47
CA ASN A 36 -5.71 0.81 -8.86
C ASN A 36 -4.93 0.80 -7.56
N ILE A 37 -5.10 -0.25 -6.77
CA ILE A 37 -4.39 -0.32 -5.50
C ILE A 37 -2.89 -0.50 -5.76
N LEU A 38 -2.52 -1.24 -6.79
CA LEU A 38 -1.12 -1.41 -7.11
C LEU A 38 -0.49 -0.12 -7.60
N GLU A 39 -1.25 0.68 -8.35
CA GLU A 39 -0.75 1.97 -8.78
C GLU A 39 -0.50 2.89 -7.60
N GLU A 40 -1.41 2.89 -6.65
CA GLU A 40 -1.23 3.73 -5.47
C GLU A 40 -0.03 3.26 -4.66
N LEU A 41 0.13 1.95 -4.55
CA LEU A 41 1.28 1.42 -3.84
C LEU A 41 2.57 1.84 -4.53
N LYS A 42 2.59 1.78 -5.84
CA LYS A 42 3.77 2.16 -6.59
C LYS A 42 4.11 3.64 -6.36
N LYS A 43 3.10 4.49 -6.32
CA LYS A 43 3.35 5.90 -6.07
C LYS A 43 3.93 6.12 -4.69
N ILE A 44 3.43 5.40 -3.71
CA ILE A 44 3.93 5.55 -2.35
C ILE A 44 5.36 5.05 -2.27
N MET A 45 5.64 3.93 -2.91
CA MET A 45 6.98 3.39 -2.87
C MET A 45 7.96 4.31 -3.57
N ASP A 46 7.55 4.91 -4.69
CA ASP A 46 8.43 5.84 -5.39
C ASP A 46 8.70 7.06 -4.54
N ALA A 47 7.72 7.51 -3.79
CA ALA A 47 7.91 8.68 -2.95
C ALA A 47 8.85 8.39 -1.78
N GLU A 48 8.97 7.14 -1.39
CA GLU A 48 9.86 6.79 -0.28
C GLU A 48 11.30 6.62 -0.72
N LEU A 49 11.52 6.48 -2.00
CA LEU A 49 12.86 6.36 -2.50
C LEU A 49 13.45 7.74 -2.74
#